data_a48daf17360227adbcbce7d733ffa671
#
_entry.id   a48daf17360227adbcbce7d733ffa671
#
_cell.length_a   1.000
_cell.length_b   1.000
_cell.length_c   1.000
_cell.angle_alpha   90.00
_cell.angle_beta   90.00
_cell.angle_gamma   90.00
#
_symmetry.space_group_name_H-M   'P 1'
#
loop_
_entity.id
_entity.type
_entity.pdbx_description
1 polymer ?
#
loop_
_entity_poly.entity_id
_entity_poly.type
_entity_poly.pdbx_seq_one_letter_code
_entity_poly.pdbx_strand_id
1 'polypeptide(L)'
;MNTKTSNKGISEIYLAPILFSLVLFLILTYVVIIWITLDFDLTIYYWIMKLFSPFFTWLFLSFTYIWSTYSVILITFMAVLFFIFKKWYRNLAWIVFATPLIIYITNEIIKLIIQRPRPDIFRMVTETWYSYPSWHTMQAVALYWLFILFSSTYIKNKTLKRIINSISLFIIIWISLSRIYLWVHYFSDVLWWILLSIIYLLIIKNFFVKKKVA
;
A
#
# COMPACT_ATOMS: atom_id res chain seq x y z
N MET A 1 17.04 42.14 -17.42
CA MET A 1 17.66 41.05 -16.66
C MET A 1 16.68 39.89 -16.66
N ASN A 2 16.84 38.94 -17.61
CA ASN A 2 15.87 37.85 -17.88
C ASN A 2 16.14 36.71 -16.92
N THR A 3 15.32 36.55 -15.92
CA THR A 3 15.29 35.32 -15.13
C THR A 3 14.54 34.23 -15.91
N LYS A 4 15.27 33.49 -16.75
CA LYS A 4 14.82 32.18 -17.22
C LYS A 4 14.71 31.23 -15.99
N THR A 5 13.57 31.22 -15.31
CA THR A 5 13.22 30.11 -14.41
C THR A 5 13.16 28.87 -15.27
N SER A 6 14.17 28.02 -15.10
CA SER A 6 14.25 26.69 -15.71
C SER A 6 12.99 25.90 -15.42
N ASN A 7 12.14 25.78 -16.43
CA ASN A 7 11.06 24.76 -16.46
C ASN A 7 11.69 23.37 -16.60
N LYS A 8 12.49 22.94 -15.63
CA LYS A 8 12.75 21.51 -15.46
C LYS A 8 11.40 20.87 -15.19
N GLY A 9 10.93 20.10 -16.16
CA GLY A 9 9.60 19.50 -16.10
C GLY A 9 9.46 18.73 -14.80
N ILE A 10 8.35 18.89 -14.11
CA ILE A 10 8.02 18.19 -12.85
C ILE A 10 8.25 16.67 -13.00
N SER A 11 8.23 16.13 -14.21
CA SER A 11 8.57 14.76 -14.57
C SER A 11 10.03 14.38 -14.29
N GLU A 12 10.99 15.28 -14.42
CA GLU A 12 12.42 14.97 -14.21
C GLU A 12 12.76 14.83 -12.71
N ILE A 13 12.05 15.56 -11.84
CA ILE A 13 12.32 15.56 -10.40
C ILE A 13 12.00 14.21 -9.76
N TYR A 14 11.04 13.45 -10.31
CA TYR A 14 10.61 12.17 -9.74
C TYR A 14 11.15 10.95 -10.49
N LEU A 15 11.77 11.12 -11.66
CA LEU A 15 12.29 10.01 -12.46
C LEU A 15 13.39 9.25 -11.70
N ALA A 16 14.36 9.94 -11.15
CA ALA A 16 15.46 9.30 -10.41
C ALA A 16 14.97 8.54 -9.16
N PRO A 17 14.12 9.11 -8.27
CA PRO A 17 13.53 8.35 -7.16
C PRO A 17 12.71 7.14 -7.62
N ILE A 18 11.96 7.24 -8.71
CA ILE A 18 11.18 6.12 -9.26
C ILE A 18 12.10 5.01 -9.75
N LEU A 19 13.12 5.34 -10.54
CA LEU A 19 14.09 4.36 -11.04
C LEU A 19 14.86 3.71 -9.91
N PHE A 20 15.33 4.48 -8.93
CA PHE A 20 15.99 3.94 -7.74
C PHE A 20 15.10 2.97 -6.98
N SER A 21 13.85 3.35 -6.72
CA SER A 21 12.89 2.50 -6.02
C SER A 21 12.56 1.23 -6.83
N LEU A 22 12.50 1.32 -8.16
CA LEU A 22 12.27 0.18 -9.04
C LEU A 22 13.46 -0.79 -8.99
N VAL A 23 14.69 -0.29 -9.10
CA VAL A 23 15.91 -1.12 -9.01
C VAL A 23 15.97 -1.82 -7.64
N LEU A 24 15.74 -1.06 -6.57
CA LEU A 24 15.69 -1.62 -5.21
C LEU A 24 14.61 -2.70 -5.10
N PHE A 25 13.41 -2.44 -5.62
CA PHE A 25 12.32 -3.43 -5.63
C PHE A 25 12.73 -4.71 -6.38
N LEU A 26 13.37 -4.60 -7.54
CA LEU A 26 13.83 -5.77 -8.31
C LEU A 26 14.90 -6.57 -7.57
N ILE A 27 15.90 -5.89 -6.96
CA ILE A 27 16.93 -6.54 -6.13
C ILE A 27 16.28 -7.29 -4.97
N LEU A 28 15.39 -6.65 -4.26
CA LEU A 28 14.73 -7.25 -3.10
C LEU A 28 13.80 -8.40 -3.50
N THR A 29 13.11 -8.29 -4.63
CA THR A 29 12.32 -9.39 -5.20
C THR A 29 13.21 -10.58 -5.51
N TYR A 30 14.38 -10.36 -6.10
CA TYR A 30 15.36 -11.41 -6.37
C TYR A 30 15.82 -12.10 -5.06
N VAL A 31 16.14 -11.33 -4.02
CA VAL A 31 16.53 -11.84 -2.70
C VAL A 31 15.41 -12.69 -2.06
N VAL A 32 14.15 -12.33 -2.28
CA VAL A 32 12.99 -13.13 -1.84
C VAL A 32 12.89 -14.44 -2.63
N ILE A 33 13.09 -14.40 -3.95
CA ILE A 33 13.00 -15.59 -4.82
C ILE A 33 14.05 -16.63 -4.44
N ILE A 34 15.29 -16.23 -4.14
CA ILE A 34 16.38 -17.14 -3.74
C ILE A 34 16.37 -17.49 -2.24
N TRP A 35 15.30 -17.18 -1.53
CA TRP A 35 15.06 -17.54 -0.13
C TRP A 35 16.06 -17.00 0.91
N ILE A 36 16.90 -16.03 0.57
CA ILE A 36 17.83 -15.39 1.53
C ILE A 36 17.06 -14.74 2.70
N THR A 37 15.82 -14.32 2.48
CA THR A 37 15.01 -13.70 3.53
C THR A 37 14.41 -14.68 4.53
N LEU A 38 14.50 -15.99 4.31
CA LEU A 38 13.75 -16.97 5.11
C LEU A 38 14.11 -16.93 6.59
N ASP A 39 15.41 -16.94 6.92
CA ASP A 39 15.85 -16.89 8.32
C ASP A 39 15.42 -15.60 9.02
N PHE A 40 15.46 -14.48 8.30
CA PHE A 40 14.96 -13.20 8.79
C PHE A 40 13.44 -13.23 8.99
N ASP A 41 12.69 -13.76 8.02
CA ASP A 41 11.24 -13.92 8.10
C ASP A 41 10.82 -14.78 9.29
N LEU A 42 11.53 -15.91 9.51
CA LEU A 42 11.31 -16.80 10.65
C LEU A 42 11.67 -16.13 11.98
N THR A 43 12.75 -15.37 12.04
CA THR A 43 13.14 -14.61 13.23
C THR A 43 12.04 -13.63 13.63
N ILE A 44 11.52 -12.84 12.69
CA ILE A 44 10.41 -11.90 12.93
C ILE A 44 9.15 -12.66 13.37
N TYR A 45 8.88 -13.79 12.75
CA TYR A 45 7.76 -14.64 13.15
C TYR A 45 7.85 -15.08 14.61
N TYR A 46 9.01 -15.60 15.05
CA TYR A 46 9.19 -16.02 16.46
C TYR A 46 9.07 -14.85 17.45
N TRP A 47 9.46 -13.65 17.05
CA TRP A 47 9.23 -12.45 17.87
C TRP A 47 7.73 -12.15 18.00
N ILE A 48 6.99 -12.23 16.92
CA ILE A 48 5.54 -11.97 16.90
C ILE A 48 4.77 -13.05 17.67
N MET A 49 5.22 -14.31 17.63
CA MET A 49 4.62 -15.40 18.39
C MET A 49 4.64 -15.16 19.91
N LYS A 50 5.58 -14.37 20.44
CA LYS A 50 5.59 -13.98 21.85
C LYS A 50 4.40 -13.10 22.24
N LEU A 51 3.78 -12.45 21.26
CA LEU A 51 2.58 -11.63 21.44
C LEU A 51 1.28 -12.45 21.29
N PHE A 52 1.41 -13.77 21.11
CA PHE A 52 0.28 -14.64 20.85
C PHE A 52 -0.67 -14.69 22.05
N SER A 53 -1.91 -14.24 21.84
CA SER A 53 -2.97 -14.34 22.84
C SER A 53 -4.34 -14.34 22.18
N PRO A 54 -5.40 -14.88 22.82
CA PRO A 54 -6.75 -14.84 22.28
C PRO A 54 -7.22 -13.44 21.94
N PHE A 55 -6.86 -12.44 22.76
CA PHE A 55 -7.20 -11.03 22.53
C PHE A 55 -6.57 -10.48 21.26
N PHE A 56 -5.26 -10.62 21.08
CA PHE A 56 -4.60 -10.16 19.86
C PHE A 56 -5.03 -10.93 18.62
N THR A 57 -5.27 -12.24 18.76
CA THR A 57 -5.79 -13.06 17.65
C THR A 57 -7.16 -12.57 17.20
N TRP A 58 -8.08 -12.37 18.12
CA TRP A 58 -9.41 -11.80 17.83
C TRP A 58 -9.27 -10.41 17.17
N LEU A 59 -8.42 -9.57 17.71
CA LEU A 59 -8.20 -8.22 17.20
C LEU A 59 -7.68 -8.22 15.76
N PHE A 60 -6.63 -8.99 15.46
CA PHE A 60 -6.06 -9.07 14.10
C PHE A 60 -6.99 -9.78 13.12
N LEU A 61 -7.74 -10.80 13.54
CA LEU A 61 -8.78 -11.41 12.71
C LEU A 61 -9.87 -10.40 12.36
N SER A 62 -10.37 -9.64 13.33
CA SER A 62 -11.39 -8.63 13.10
C SER A 62 -10.93 -7.60 12.05
N PHE A 63 -9.72 -7.07 12.17
CA PHE A 63 -9.17 -6.13 11.18
C PHE A 63 -8.99 -6.76 9.80
N THR A 64 -8.55 -8.01 9.73
CA THR A 64 -8.41 -8.73 8.46
C THR A 64 -9.76 -8.93 7.77
N TYR A 65 -10.81 -9.28 8.50
CA TYR A 65 -12.17 -9.42 7.95
C TYR A 65 -12.77 -8.07 7.54
N ILE A 66 -12.57 -7.03 8.36
CA ILE A 66 -12.99 -5.67 8.01
C ILE A 66 -12.27 -5.19 6.73
N TRP A 67 -11.00 -5.58 6.52
CA TRP A 67 -10.23 -5.27 5.32
C TRP A 67 -10.36 -6.38 4.25
N SER A 68 -11.58 -6.83 4.03
CA SER A 68 -11.89 -7.79 2.96
C SER A 68 -11.97 -7.11 1.60
N THR A 69 -11.98 -7.90 0.53
CA THR A 69 -12.21 -7.39 -0.84
C THR A 69 -13.50 -6.56 -0.95
N TYR A 70 -14.55 -7.00 -0.29
CA TYR A 70 -15.84 -6.28 -0.27
C TYR A 70 -15.72 -4.90 0.39
N SER A 71 -14.98 -4.80 1.48
CA SER A 71 -14.75 -3.53 2.17
C SER A 71 -13.92 -2.57 1.32
N VAL A 72 -12.89 -3.05 0.64
CA VAL A 72 -12.10 -2.24 -0.30
C VAL A 72 -12.98 -1.71 -1.42
N ILE A 73 -13.85 -2.55 -2.00
CA ILE A 73 -14.80 -2.14 -3.04
C ILE A 73 -15.75 -1.06 -2.49
N LEU A 74 -16.33 -1.30 -1.30
CA LEU A 74 -17.26 -0.35 -0.68
C LEU A 74 -16.60 1.00 -0.38
N ILE A 75 -15.42 1.00 0.25
CA ILE A 75 -14.67 2.23 0.56
C ILE A 75 -14.30 2.98 -0.72
N THR A 76 -13.85 2.26 -1.75
CA THR A 76 -13.53 2.84 -3.05
C THR A 76 -14.77 3.46 -3.69
N PHE A 77 -15.90 2.76 -3.70
CA PHE A 77 -17.15 3.24 -4.23
C PHE A 77 -17.63 4.52 -3.53
N MET A 78 -17.63 4.53 -2.20
CA MET A 78 -17.98 5.72 -1.41
C MET A 78 -17.05 6.91 -1.68
N ALA A 79 -15.74 6.65 -1.79
CA ALA A 79 -14.77 7.68 -2.11
C ALA A 79 -14.96 8.23 -3.54
N VAL A 80 -15.22 7.36 -4.51
CA VAL A 80 -15.53 7.76 -5.90
C VAL A 80 -16.78 8.65 -5.94
N LEU A 81 -17.88 8.24 -5.27
CA LEU A 81 -19.09 9.04 -5.16
C LEU A 81 -18.78 10.40 -4.56
N PHE A 82 -18.07 10.44 -3.43
CA PHE A 82 -17.67 11.70 -2.80
C PHE A 82 -16.96 12.64 -3.78
N PHE A 83 -16.00 12.15 -4.56
CA PHE A 83 -15.25 12.97 -5.51
C PHE A 83 -16.05 13.35 -6.75
N ILE A 84 -16.99 12.51 -7.21
CA ILE A 84 -17.90 12.86 -8.33
C ILE A 84 -18.79 14.03 -7.96
N PHE A 85 -19.39 14.02 -6.76
CA PHE A 85 -20.28 15.11 -6.32
C PHE A 85 -19.54 16.41 -5.98
N LYS A 86 -18.20 16.36 -5.81
CA LYS A 86 -17.39 17.55 -5.59
C LYS A 86 -16.75 18.01 -6.90
N LYS A 87 -17.42 18.93 -7.62
CA LYS A 87 -17.02 19.44 -8.94
C LYS A 87 -15.51 19.70 -9.10
N TRP A 88 -14.88 20.27 -8.06
CA TRP A 88 -13.44 20.59 -8.04
C TRP A 88 -12.52 19.37 -7.99
N TYR A 89 -13.03 18.20 -7.63
CA TYR A 89 -12.25 16.98 -7.40
C TYR A 89 -12.63 15.82 -8.31
N ARG A 90 -13.52 16.02 -9.30
CA ARG A 90 -14.02 14.94 -10.19
C ARG A 90 -12.93 14.10 -10.83
N ASN A 91 -11.81 14.72 -11.22
CA ASN A 91 -10.70 13.96 -11.82
C ASN A 91 -10.00 13.04 -10.82
N LEU A 92 -10.15 13.29 -9.49
CA LEU A 92 -9.63 12.39 -8.47
C LEU A 92 -10.46 11.12 -8.35
N ALA A 93 -11.75 11.19 -8.74
CA ALA A 93 -12.61 10.00 -8.77
C ALA A 93 -12.02 8.89 -9.65
N TRP A 94 -11.48 9.23 -10.82
CA TRP A 94 -10.83 8.28 -11.71
C TRP A 94 -9.57 7.68 -11.10
N ILE A 95 -8.76 8.47 -10.40
CA ILE A 95 -7.57 7.98 -9.71
C ILE A 95 -7.96 7.01 -8.61
N VAL A 96 -8.95 7.38 -7.79
CA VAL A 96 -9.45 6.53 -6.69
C VAL A 96 -10.07 5.24 -7.21
N PHE A 97 -10.81 5.30 -8.31
CA PHE A 97 -11.38 4.12 -8.98
C PHE A 97 -10.31 3.20 -9.55
N ALA A 98 -9.36 3.76 -10.32
CA ALA A 98 -8.34 2.99 -11.01
C ALA A 98 -7.30 2.36 -10.05
N THR A 99 -7.04 2.98 -8.90
CA THR A 99 -6.00 2.53 -7.97
C THR A 99 -6.20 1.09 -7.51
N PRO A 100 -7.34 0.67 -6.92
CA PRO A 100 -7.52 -0.72 -6.47
C PRO A 100 -7.44 -1.72 -7.63
N LEU A 101 -7.92 -1.34 -8.81
CA LEU A 101 -7.89 -2.19 -10.00
C LEU A 101 -6.45 -2.42 -10.50
N ILE A 102 -5.67 -1.36 -10.62
CA ILE A 102 -4.26 -1.44 -11.03
C ILE A 102 -3.47 -2.29 -10.04
N ILE A 103 -3.69 -2.05 -8.74
CA ILE A 103 -3.05 -2.81 -7.66
C ILE A 103 -3.44 -4.28 -7.73
N TYR A 104 -4.71 -4.59 -7.97
CA TYR A 104 -5.18 -5.97 -8.13
C TYR A 104 -4.48 -6.67 -9.29
N ILE A 105 -4.50 -6.08 -10.48
CA ILE A 105 -3.88 -6.65 -11.68
C ILE A 105 -2.37 -6.86 -11.45
N THR A 106 -1.69 -5.86 -10.88
CA THR A 106 -0.25 -5.95 -10.58
C THR A 106 0.05 -7.08 -9.58
N ASN A 107 -0.77 -7.21 -8.53
CA ASN A 107 -0.63 -8.28 -7.54
C ASN A 107 -0.74 -9.67 -8.17
N GLU A 108 -1.78 -9.90 -8.98
CA GLU A 108 -2.01 -11.18 -9.63
C GLU A 108 -0.90 -11.55 -10.63
N ILE A 109 -0.45 -10.57 -11.43
CA ILE A 109 0.66 -10.81 -12.38
C ILE A 109 1.92 -11.23 -11.63
N ILE A 110 2.29 -10.53 -10.56
CA ILE A 110 3.51 -10.84 -9.81
C ILE A 110 3.39 -12.17 -9.08
N LYS A 111 2.23 -12.50 -8.53
CA LYS A 111 1.98 -13.82 -7.94
C LYS A 111 2.17 -14.96 -8.93
N LEU A 112 1.67 -14.80 -10.14
CA LEU A 112 1.82 -15.80 -11.21
C LEU A 112 3.27 -15.98 -11.65
N ILE A 113 4.07 -14.91 -11.62
CA ILE A 113 5.49 -14.96 -12.00
C ILE A 113 6.34 -15.60 -10.88
N ILE A 114 6.13 -15.19 -9.63
CA ILE A 114 7.02 -15.53 -8.51
C ILE A 114 6.61 -16.82 -7.82
N GLN A 115 5.32 -17.11 -7.72
CA GLN A 115 4.75 -18.34 -7.17
C GLN A 115 5.31 -18.76 -5.79
N ARG A 116 5.64 -17.77 -4.93
CA ARG A 116 6.17 -18.04 -3.59
C ARG A 116 5.13 -18.80 -2.76
N PRO A 117 5.45 -19.98 -2.17
CA PRO A 117 4.53 -20.67 -1.27
C PRO A 117 4.31 -19.85 0.00
N ARG A 118 3.16 -20.04 0.64
CA ARG A 118 2.85 -19.41 1.92
C ARG A 118 3.54 -20.12 3.07
N PRO A 119 3.76 -19.41 4.21
CA PRO A 119 4.17 -20.06 5.44
C PRO A 119 3.21 -21.19 5.81
N ASP A 120 3.74 -22.34 6.20
CA ASP A 120 2.92 -23.54 6.47
C ASP A 120 2.75 -23.85 7.97
N ILE A 121 3.49 -23.13 8.82
CA ILE A 121 3.52 -23.31 10.27
C ILE A 121 2.44 -22.41 10.89
N PHE A 122 1.47 -22.96 11.63
CA PHE A 122 0.46 -22.23 12.42
C PHE A 122 -0.42 -21.21 11.67
N ARG A 123 -0.73 -21.45 10.41
CA ARG A 123 -1.62 -20.59 9.63
C ARG A 123 -3.02 -20.52 10.25
N MET A 124 -3.47 -19.33 10.60
CA MET A 124 -4.77 -19.09 11.27
C MET A 124 -5.92 -18.79 10.31
N VAL A 125 -5.62 -18.45 9.08
CA VAL A 125 -6.63 -18.14 8.05
C VAL A 125 -6.30 -18.95 6.80
N THR A 126 -7.33 -19.53 6.20
CA THR A 126 -7.17 -20.31 4.96
C THR A 126 -7.01 -19.34 3.78
N GLU A 127 -5.87 -19.41 3.13
CA GLU A 127 -5.55 -18.66 1.92
C GLU A 127 -5.02 -19.64 0.88
N THR A 128 -5.60 -19.67 -0.29
CA THR A 128 -5.33 -20.68 -1.32
C THR A 128 -4.31 -20.29 -2.37
N TRP A 129 -3.97 -19.00 -2.44
CA TRP A 129 -3.11 -18.43 -3.47
C TRP A 129 -1.69 -18.17 -2.98
N TYR A 130 -0.75 -17.83 -3.87
CA TYR A 130 0.66 -17.56 -3.55
C TYR A 130 0.85 -16.47 -2.48
N SER A 131 1.98 -16.56 -1.74
CA SER A 131 2.26 -15.65 -0.64
C SER A 131 2.70 -14.25 -1.12
N TYR A 132 3.65 -14.21 -2.03
CA TYR A 132 4.22 -12.95 -2.51
C TYR A 132 3.45 -12.46 -3.74
N PRO A 133 2.97 -11.31 -3.67
CA PRO A 133 2.98 -10.26 -2.68
C PRO A 133 1.71 -10.21 -1.81
N SER A 134 1.77 -9.47 -0.68
CA SER A 134 0.61 -9.32 0.19
C SER A 134 -0.45 -8.38 -0.40
N TRP A 135 -1.54 -8.94 -0.91
CA TRP A 135 -2.69 -8.19 -1.43
C TRP A 135 -3.26 -7.16 -0.43
N HIS A 136 -3.49 -7.60 0.82
CA HIS A 136 -4.08 -6.73 1.85
C HIS A 136 -3.19 -5.51 2.12
N THR A 137 -1.88 -5.71 2.23
CA THR A 137 -0.92 -4.62 2.44
C THR A 137 -0.89 -3.66 1.26
N MET A 138 -0.87 -4.18 0.02
CA MET A 138 -0.88 -3.34 -1.18
C MET A 138 -2.08 -2.42 -1.23
N GLN A 139 -3.27 -2.98 -1.07
CA GLN A 139 -4.52 -2.23 -1.13
C GLN A 139 -4.60 -1.20 0.01
N ALA A 140 -4.19 -1.58 1.23
CA ALA A 140 -4.17 -0.67 2.35
C ALA A 140 -3.23 0.51 2.10
N VAL A 141 -1.99 0.24 1.68
CA VAL A 141 -1.03 1.31 1.38
C VAL A 141 -1.56 2.21 0.26
N ALA A 142 -1.99 1.63 -0.87
CA ALA A 142 -2.43 2.42 -2.01
C ALA A 142 -3.64 3.29 -1.68
N LEU A 143 -4.67 2.74 -1.04
CA LEU A 143 -5.91 3.47 -0.78
C LEU A 143 -5.75 4.53 0.31
N TYR A 144 -5.16 4.15 1.46
CA TYR A 144 -5.01 5.11 2.57
C TYR A 144 -3.97 6.18 2.30
N TRP A 145 -2.98 5.90 1.47
CA TRP A 145 -2.05 6.94 1.04
C TRP A 145 -2.69 7.96 0.11
N LEU A 146 -3.68 7.55 -0.72
CA LEU A 146 -4.49 8.53 -1.46
C LEU A 146 -5.21 9.49 -0.52
N PHE A 147 -5.73 9.01 0.62
CA PHE A 147 -6.32 9.90 1.63
C PHE A 147 -5.28 10.83 2.25
N ILE A 148 -4.05 10.35 2.52
CA ILE A 148 -2.95 11.20 2.98
C ILE A 148 -2.57 12.24 1.94
N LEU A 149 -2.46 11.88 0.67
CA LEU A 149 -2.18 12.84 -0.42
C LEU A 149 -3.31 13.87 -0.56
N PHE A 150 -4.55 13.42 -0.53
CA PHE A 150 -5.71 14.32 -0.61
C PHE A 150 -5.73 15.28 0.58
N SER A 151 -5.64 14.78 1.79
CA SER A 151 -5.66 15.61 3.00
C SER A 151 -4.52 16.60 3.02
N SER A 152 -3.32 16.17 2.66
CA SER A 152 -2.11 17.00 2.64
C SER A 152 -2.20 18.11 1.58
N THR A 153 -2.88 17.86 0.47
CA THR A 153 -2.98 18.80 -0.65
C THR A 153 -4.15 19.77 -0.49
N TYR A 154 -5.30 19.32 -0.03
CA TYR A 154 -6.55 20.08 -0.12
C TYR A 154 -7.12 20.50 1.24
N ILE A 155 -6.77 19.84 2.35
CA ILE A 155 -7.29 20.20 3.67
C ILE A 155 -6.43 21.30 4.30
N LYS A 156 -7.05 22.47 4.55
CA LYS A 156 -6.37 23.63 5.18
C LYS A 156 -6.26 23.46 6.69
N ASN A 157 -7.26 22.86 7.32
CA ASN A 157 -7.26 22.65 8.78
C ASN A 157 -6.16 21.67 9.19
N LYS A 158 -5.16 22.17 9.94
CA LYS A 158 -3.98 21.40 10.36
C LYS A 158 -4.34 20.23 11.25
N THR A 159 -5.31 20.39 12.14
CA THR A 159 -5.74 19.34 13.07
C THR A 159 -6.45 18.22 12.33
N LEU A 160 -7.41 18.55 11.48
CA LEU A 160 -8.13 17.56 10.66
C LEU A 160 -7.15 16.79 9.75
N LYS A 161 -6.20 17.48 9.12
CA LYS A 161 -5.15 16.86 8.32
C LYS A 161 -4.33 15.84 9.13
N ARG A 162 -3.89 16.22 10.34
CA ARG A 162 -3.14 15.31 11.20
C ARG A 162 -3.96 14.07 11.56
N ILE A 163 -5.22 14.27 11.95
CA ILE A 163 -6.13 13.16 12.29
C ILE A 163 -6.26 12.18 11.12
N ILE A 164 -6.58 12.67 9.91
CA ILE A 164 -6.72 11.81 8.72
C ILE A 164 -5.42 11.06 8.43
N ASN A 165 -4.28 11.75 8.46
CA ASN A 165 -2.99 11.13 8.16
C ASN A 165 -2.61 10.08 9.21
N SER A 166 -2.84 10.37 10.52
CA SER A 166 -2.54 9.43 11.60
C SER A 166 -3.43 8.19 11.55
N ILE A 167 -4.73 8.35 11.30
CA ILE A 167 -5.66 7.23 11.14
C ILE A 167 -5.26 6.39 9.92
N SER A 168 -4.98 7.04 8.78
CA SER A 168 -4.57 6.33 7.56
C SER A 168 -3.29 5.52 7.79
N LEU A 169 -2.28 6.12 8.41
CA LEU A 169 -1.02 5.44 8.72
C LEU A 169 -1.23 4.29 9.71
N PHE A 170 -2.02 4.51 10.76
CA PHE A 170 -2.38 3.46 11.72
C PHE A 170 -3.02 2.25 11.03
N ILE A 171 -3.99 2.47 10.13
CA ILE A 171 -4.68 1.39 9.42
C ILE A 171 -3.70 0.63 8.51
N ILE A 172 -2.83 1.33 7.78
CA ILE A 172 -1.79 0.69 6.95
C ILE A 172 -0.91 -0.23 7.79
N ILE A 173 -0.38 0.26 8.90
CA ILE A 173 0.50 -0.51 9.79
C ILE A 173 -0.26 -1.71 10.36
N TRP A 174 -1.48 -1.50 10.83
CA TRP A 174 -2.27 -2.52 11.50
C TRP A 174 -2.65 -3.67 10.56
N ILE A 175 -3.13 -3.35 9.36
CA ILE A 175 -3.43 -4.36 8.34
C ILE A 175 -2.17 -5.13 7.97
N SER A 176 -1.04 -4.44 7.76
CA SER A 176 0.23 -5.06 7.42
C SER A 176 0.70 -6.03 8.51
N LEU A 177 0.65 -5.62 9.78
CA LEU A 177 0.99 -6.48 10.91
C LEU A 177 0.05 -7.67 11.06
N SER A 178 -1.25 -7.50 10.78
CA SER A 178 -2.21 -8.60 10.84
C SER A 178 -1.84 -9.75 9.93
N ARG A 179 -1.27 -9.47 8.74
CA ARG A 179 -0.89 -10.52 7.78
C ARG A 179 0.32 -11.34 8.23
N ILE A 180 1.22 -10.73 8.99
CA ILE A 180 2.37 -11.40 9.59
C ILE A 180 1.93 -12.19 10.83
N TYR A 181 1.13 -11.57 11.71
CA TYR A 181 0.62 -12.21 12.92
C TYR A 181 -0.22 -13.46 12.63
N LEU A 182 -1.09 -13.39 11.63
CA LEU A 182 -1.95 -14.50 11.21
C LEU A 182 -1.19 -15.56 10.40
N TRP A 183 0.10 -15.38 10.19
CA TRP A 183 1.00 -16.28 9.48
C TRP A 183 0.52 -16.67 8.08
N VAL A 184 -0.04 -15.73 7.37
CA VAL A 184 -0.47 -15.92 5.97
C VAL A 184 0.50 -15.31 4.97
N HIS A 185 1.42 -14.46 5.44
CA HIS A 185 2.50 -13.83 4.67
C HIS A 185 3.77 -13.77 5.48
N TYR A 186 4.90 -13.87 4.80
CA TYR A 186 6.20 -13.55 5.37
C TYR A 186 6.34 -12.04 5.61
N PHE A 187 7.19 -11.65 6.56
CA PHE A 187 7.48 -10.23 6.80
C PHE A 187 8.02 -9.55 5.54
N SER A 188 8.89 -10.23 4.79
CA SER A 188 9.39 -9.75 3.51
C SER A 188 8.30 -9.52 2.48
N ASP A 189 7.24 -10.34 2.40
CA ASP A 189 6.09 -10.11 1.51
C ASP A 189 5.39 -8.79 1.80
N VAL A 190 5.39 -8.36 3.05
CA VAL A 190 4.76 -7.12 3.51
C VAL A 190 5.66 -5.91 3.28
N LEU A 191 6.94 -6.02 3.63
CA LEU A 191 7.90 -4.91 3.57
C LEU A 191 8.13 -4.43 2.13
N TRP A 192 8.29 -5.37 1.19
CA TRP A 192 8.60 -5.05 -0.20
C TRP A 192 7.45 -4.33 -0.91
N TRP A 193 6.23 -4.56 -0.46
CA TRP A 193 5.07 -3.89 -1.02
C TRP A 193 4.92 -2.44 -0.63
N ILE A 194 5.42 -2.07 0.51
CA ILE A 194 5.55 -0.66 0.88
C ILE A 194 6.38 0.08 -0.17
N LEU A 195 7.48 -0.53 -0.65
CA LEU A 195 8.34 0.05 -1.68
C LEU A 195 7.64 0.22 -3.03
N LEU A 196 6.96 -0.81 -3.54
CA LEU A 196 6.24 -0.70 -4.82
C LEU A 196 5.07 0.30 -4.72
N SER A 197 4.39 0.33 -3.58
CA SER A 197 3.35 1.32 -3.33
C SER A 197 3.91 2.74 -3.33
N ILE A 198 5.11 2.97 -2.82
CA ILE A 198 5.79 4.27 -2.89
C ILE A 198 6.04 4.67 -4.34
N ILE A 199 6.50 3.75 -5.20
CA ILE A 199 6.69 4.03 -6.64
C ILE A 199 5.38 4.50 -7.27
N TYR A 200 4.31 3.73 -7.07
CA TYR A 200 2.98 4.06 -7.57
C TYR A 200 2.51 5.44 -7.10
N LEU A 201 2.74 5.75 -5.83
CA LEU A 201 2.35 7.00 -5.21
C LEU A 201 3.15 8.20 -5.70
N LEU A 202 4.45 8.02 -5.99
CA LEU A 202 5.27 9.07 -6.62
C LEU A 202 4.74 9.40 -8.02
N ILE A 203 4.30 8.39 -8.77
CA ILE A 203 3.68 8.60 -10.08
C ILE A 203 2.37 9.38 -9.93
N ILE A 204 1.50 8.96 -9.03
CA ILE A 204 0.19 9.63 -8.80
C ILE A 204 0.34 11.04 -8.24
N LYS A 205 1.31 11.29 -7.37
CA LYS A 205 1.53 12.61 -6.77
C LYS A 205 1.64 13.71 -7.84
N ASN A 206 2.20 13.41 -8.99
CA ASN A 206 2.27 14.34 -10.12
C ASN A 206 0.90 14.80 -10.61
N PHE A 207 -0.11 13.91 -10.57
CA PHE A 207 -1.48 14.27 -10.96
C PHE A 207 -2.16 15.17 -9.93
N PHE A 208 -1.84 14.99 -8.63
CA PHE A 208 -2.35 15.85 -7.56
C PHE A 208 -1.73 17.25 -7.60
N VAL A 209 -0.44 17.36 -7.92
CA VAL A 209 0.31 18.64 -7.91
C VAL A 209 -0.03 19.51 -9.13
N LYS A 210 -0.11 18.93 -10.32
CA LYS A 210 -0.42 19.68 -11.56
C LYS A 210 -1.73 20.47 -11.48
N LYS A 211 -2.69 20.01 -10.67
CA LYS A 211 -4.00 20.64 -10.54
C LYS A 211 -4.06 21.80 -9.55
N LYS A 212 -3.04 22.00 -8.73
CA LYS A 212 -2.97 23.15 -7.81
C LYS A 212 -2.46 24.43 -8.49
N VAL A 213 -1.89 24.30 -9.67
CA VAL A 213 -1.23 25.38 -10.44
C VAL A 213 -2.12 25.88 -11.60
N ALA A 214 -3.18 25.15 -11.94
CA ALA A 214 -4.21 25.54 -12.91
C ALA A 214 -5.48 26.01 -12.20
#